data_657ed59ab389feb3ac5ab77920353698
#
_entry.id   657ed59ab389feb3ac5ab77920353698
#
_cell.length_a   1.000
_cell.length_b   1.000
_cell.length_c   1.000
_cell.angle_alpha   90.00
_cell.angle_beta   90.00
_cell.angle_gamma   90.00
#
_symmetry.space_group_name_H-M   'P 1'
#
loop_
_entity.id
_entity.type
_entity.pdbx_description
1 polymer ?
#
loop_
_entity_poly.entity_id
_entity_poly.type
_entity_poly.pdbx_seq_one_letter_code
_entity_poly.pdbx_strand_id
1 'polypeptide(L)'
;MSDDQVADQIAAASSSDAPKMPSPLEGSIPLLRGLHSAATDEWHDTAVVRELNGADEEALTQLAKKKDLGYTEYMTGILERAVVSIGSLPAKGVIDKLILPDRDVLFLAIVKATYGMEREVRARCPECKEPQSLVLELDEDFKVEGMGRDWRTPATVELSKGTVEFRYPNGEDTRYATGESADNVAHLN
;
A
#
# COMPACT_ATOMS: atom_id res chain seq x y z
N MET A 1 41.85 31.06 13.56
CA MET A 1 41.19 29.80 13.79
C MET A 1 42.15 28.74 13.29
N SER A 2 42.55 27.82 14.16
CA SER A 2 43.49 26.76 13.80
C SER A 2 42.71 25.59 13.15
N ASP A 3 43.38 24.87 12.25
CA ASP A 3 42.80 23.72 11.54
C ASP A 3 42.21 22.66 12.48
N ASP A 4 42.73 22.52 13.71
CA ASP A 4 42.22 21.66 14.76
C ASP A 4 40.81 22.03 15.25
N GLN A 5 40.48 23.33 15.29
CA GLN A 5 39.13 23.78 15.70
C GLN A 5 38.06 23.51 14.65
N VAL A 6 38.45 23.47 13.39
CA VAL A 6 37.54 23.13 12.28
C VAL A 6 37.28 21.62 12.24
N ALA A 7 38.31 20.81 12.52
CA ALA A 7 38.19 19.37 12.59
C ALA A 7 37.30 18.92 13.76
N ASP A 8 37.41 19.53 14.93
CA ASP A 8 36.53 19.25 16.08
C ASP A 8 35.06 19.67 15.84
N GLN A 9 34.82 20.75 15.11
CA GLN A 9 33.46 21.17 14.76
C GLN A 9 32.82 20.25 13.73
N ILE A 10 33.58 19.70 12.78
CA ILE A 10 33.12 18.72 11.82
C ILE A 10 32.82 17.38 12.50
N ALA A 11 33.67 16.96 13.46
CA ALA A 11 33.45 15.75 14.23
C ALA A 11 32.23 15.87 15.17
N ALA A 12 31.99 17.03 15.76
CA ALA A 12 30.81 17.28 16.59
C ALA A 12 29.52 17.35 15.79
N ALA A 13 29.57 17.87 14.54
CA ALA A 13 28.41 17.91 13.64
C ALA A 13 28.03 16.54 13.05
N SER A 14 28.98 15.60 13.02
CA SER A 14 28.73 14.22 12.54
C SER A 14 28.25 13.24 13.61
N SER A 15 28.19 13.66 14.88
CA SER A 15 27.87 12.75 16.02
C SER A 15 26.48 12.94 16.65
N SER A 16 25.67 13.89 16.21
CA SER A 16 24.34 14.08 16.80
C SER A 16 23.29 14.41 15.76
N ASP A 17 22.22 13.65 15.76
CA ASP A 17 20.95 13.88 15.06
C ASP A 17 20.93 13.72 13.52
N ALA A 18 21.57 12.72 12.98
CA ALA A 18 20.99 12.12 11.79
C ALA A 18 19.61 11.59 12.20
N PRO A 19 18.52 11.99 11.52
CA PRO A 19 17.21 11.44 11.82
C PRO A 19 17.34 9.92 11.77
N LYS A 20 17.02 9.26 12.89
CA LYS A 20 16.99 7.80 12.94
C LYS A 20 16.04 7.36 11.84
N MET A 21 16.59 6.74 10.79
CA MET A 21 15.76 6.07 9.81
C MET A 21 14.87 5.09 10.57
N PRO A 22 13.55 5.12 10.37
CA PRO A 22 12.67 4.16 10.99
C PRO A 22 13.19 2.77 10.64
N SER A 23 13.40 1.94 11.68
CA SER A 23 13.76 0.54 11.45
C SER A 23 12.69 -0.10 10.58
N PRO A 24 13.06 -1.01 9.66
CA PRO A 24 12.07 -1.82 8.94
C PRO A 24 11.09 -2.38 9.95
N LEU A 25 9.80 -2.41 9.62
CA LEU A 25 8.82 -3.06 10.49
C LEU A 25 9.30 -4.50 10.73
N GLU A 26 9.81 -4.75 11.93
CA GLU A 26 10.23 -6.09 12.34
C GLU A 26 8.96 -6.93 12.50
N GLY A 27 8.63 -7.69 11.46
CA GLY A 27 7.52 -8.60 11.48
C GLY A 27 6.89 -8.81 10.10
N SER A 28 6.16 -9.89 9.97
CA SER A 28 5.32 -10.15 8.82
C SER A 28 3.98 -9.46 9.00
N ILE A 29 3.50 -8.82 7.94
CA ILE A 29 2.19 -8.16 7.90
C ILE A 29 1.13 -9.24 7.60
N PRO A 30 0.15 -9.45 8.47
CA PRO A 30 -0.95 -10.38 8.20
C PRO A 30 -1.86 -9.82 7.10
N LEU A 31 -2.20 -10.65 6.14
CA LEU A 31 -3.15 -10.36 5.07
C LEU A 31 -4.53 -10.90 5.43
N LEU A 32 -5.58 -10.28 4.94
CA LEU A 32 -6.96 -10.70 5.18
C LEU A 32 -7.30 -12.01 4.46
N ARG A 33 -6.86 -12.13 3.21
CA ARG A 33 -7.04 -13.32 2.38
C ARG A 33 -5.72 -13.99 2.03
N GLY A 34 -4.75 -13.21 1.59
CA GLY A 34 -3.50 -13.68 1.03
C GLY A 34 -3.64 -14.26 -0.38
N LEU A 35 -2.64 -15.02 -0.79
CA LEU A 35 -2.55 -15.69 -2.08
C LEU A 35 -2.58 -17.21 -1.91
N HIS A 36 -3.35 -17.87 -2.76
CA HIS A 36 -3.34 -19.32 -2.89
C HIS A 36 -2.34 -19.74 -3.99
N SER A 37 -1.41 -20.60 -3.62
CA SER A 37 -0.50 -21.24 -4.56
C SER A 37 -1.09 -22.55 -5.07
N ALA A 38 -1.54 -22.57 -6.31
CA ALA A 38 -2.06 -23.79 -6.93
C ALA A 38 -1.00 -24.90 -7.09
N ALA A 39 0.30 -24.53 -7.04
CA ALA A 39 1.40 -25.50 -7.17
C ALA A 39 1.65 -26.29 -5.88
N THR A 40 1.45 -25.67 -4.71
CA THR A 40 1.67 -26.29 -3.39
C THR A 40 0.40 -26.51 -2.62
N ASP A 41 -0.74 -26.02 -3.12
CA ASP A 41 -2.04 -26.01 -2.43
C ASP A 41 -2.01 -25.29 -1.06
N GLU A 42 -1.15 -24.26 -0.97
CA GLU A 42 -0.93 -23.51 0.28
C GLU A 42 -1.41 -22.07 0.14
N TRP A 43 -1.88 -21.51 1.26
CA TRP A 43 -2.19 -20.10 1.40
C TRP A 43 -1.01 -19.34 1.99
N HIS A 44 -0.63 -18.25 1.34
CA HIS A 44 0.36 -17.29 1.80
C HIS A 44 -0.37 -16.04 2.30
N ASP A 45 -0.58 -15.96 3.61
CA ASP A 45 -1.38 -14.94 4.28
C ASP A 45 -0.56 -13.94 5.10
N THR A 46 0.73 -13.91 4.86
CA THR A 46 1.65 -12.94 5.46
C THR A 46 2.51 -12.30 4.39
N ALA A 47 2.91 -11.06 4.60
CA ALA A 47 3.80 -10.34 3.69
C ALA A 47 4.92 -9.63 4.45
N VAL A 48 6.04 -9.42 3.79
CA VAL A 48 7.15 -8.61 4.28
C VAL A 48 7.22 -7.35 3.45
N VAL A 49 7.23 -6.19 4.09
CA VAL A 49 7.39 -4.89 3.46
C VAL A 49 8.68 -4.22 3.92
N ARG A 50 9.20 -3.32 3.11
CA ARG A 50 10.29 -2.42 3.46
C ARG A 50 9.87 -0.96 3.28
N GLU A 51 10.61 -0.06 3.86
CA GLU A 51 10.49 1.36 3.58
C GLU A 51 10.83 1.69 2.11
N LEU A 52 10.27 2.76 1.59
CA LEU A 52 10.66 3.35 0.32
C LEU A 52 11.97 4.11 0.51
N ASN A 53 12.88 3.97 -0.44
CA ASN A 53 14.12 4.72 -0.49
C ASN A 53 14.08 5.80 -1.60
N GLY A 54 15.10 6.65 -1.66
CA GLY A 54 15.14 7.74 -2.65
C GLY A 54 15.06 7.28 -4.11
N ALA A 55 15.58 6.08 -4.44
CA ALA A 55 15.47 5.52 -5.79
C ALA A 55 14.01 5.09 -6.10
N ASP A 56 13.29 4.58 -5.10
CA ASP A 56 11.88 4.25 -5.24
C ASP A 56 11.04 5.52 -5.44
N GLU A 57 11.31 6.58 -4.68
CA GLU A 57 10.60 7.87 -4.80
C GLU A 57 10.85 8.51 -6.17
N GLU A 58 12.08 8.48 -6.67
CA GLU A 58 12.39 8.94 -8.02
C GLU A 58 11.60 8.18 -9.08
N ALA A 59 11.59 6.86 -8.99
CA ALA A 59 10.88 6.01 -9.92
C ALA A 59 9.35 6.19 -9.85
N LEU A 60 8.78 6.38 -8.65
CA LEU A 60 7.36 6.70 -8.48
C LEU A 60 7.02 8.10 -9.02
N THR A 61 7.93 9.07 -8.87
CA THR A 61 7.80 10.39 -9.49
C THR A 61 7.79 10.31 -11.01
N GLN A 62 8.62 9.48 -11.62
CA GLN A 62 8.61 9.25 -13.07
C GLN A 62 7.32 8.52 -13.51
N LEU A 63 6.86 7.55 -12.73
CA LEU A 63 5.60 6.85 -12.98
C LEU A 63 4.42 7.83 -12.98
N ALA A 64 4.36 8.73 -12.00
CA ALA A 64 3.30 9.73 -11.86
C ALA A 64 3.24 10.76 -13.01
N LYS A 65 4.30 10.89 -13.82
CA LYS A 65 4.31 11.76 -15.01
C LYS A 65 3.59 11.16 -16.22
N LYS A 66 3.23 9.90 -16.19
CA LYS A 66 2.46 9.27 -17.28
C LYS A 66 1.06 9.89 -17.35
N LYS A 67 0.64 10.30 -18.56
CA LYS A 67 -0.61 11.05 -18.78
C LYS A 67 -1.87 10.31 -18.34
N ASP A 68 -1.91 9.01 -18.54
CA ASP A 68 -3.12 8.20 -18.32
C ASP A 68 -2.91 7.19 -17.18
N LEU A 69 -2.07 7.56 -16.20
CA LEU A 69 -1.80 6.72 -15.06
C LEU A 69 -3.03 6.63 -14.16
N GLY A 70 -3.63 5.46 -14.08
CA GLY A 70 -4.71 5.17 -13.14
C GLY A 70 -4.22 4.99 -11.70
N TYR A 71 -5.12 5.22 -10.74
CA TYR A 71 -4.84 4.99 -9.32
C TYR A 71 -4.31 3.57 -9.06
N THR A 72 -4.92 2.57 -9.68
CA THR A 72 -4.55 1.15 -9.54
C THR A 72 -3.12 0.86 -10.00
N GLU A 73 -2.70 1.46 -11.14
CA GLU A 73 -1.34 1.29 -11.64
C GLU A 73 -0.31 1.97 -10.74
N TYR A 74 -0.64 3.15 -10.21
CA TYR A 74 0.22 3.85 -9.26
C TYR A 74 0.36 3.06 -7.95
N MET A 75 -0.74 2.55 -7.42
CA MET A 75 -0.75 1.67 -6.25
C MET A 75 0.10 0.41 -6.50
N THR A 76 -0.08 -0.25 -7.64
CA THR A 76 0.75 -1.41 -8.02
C THR A 76 2.24 -1.04 -8.04
N GLY A 77 2.58 0.12 -8.61
CA GLY A 77 3.95 0.61 -8.66
C GLY A 77 4.59 0.81 -7.28
N ILE A 78 3.83 1.28 -6.29
CA ILE A 78 4.28 1.38 -4.89
C ILE A 78 4.49 -0.01 -4.29
N LEU A 79 3.49 -0.87 -4.40
CA LEU A 79 3.50 -2.21 -3.81
C LEU A 79 4.64 -3.08 -4.38
N GLU A 80 4.84 -3.09 -5.70
CA GLU A 80 5.93 -3.86 -6.35
C GLU A 80 7.33 -3.43 -5.92
N ARG A 81 7.49 -2.20 -5.45
CA ARG A 81 8.78 -1.69 -4.97
C ARG A 81 9.05 -2.03 -3.52
N ALA A 82 8.05 -1.93 -2.67
CA ALA A 82 8.21 -2.00 -1.23
C ALA A 82 7.80 -3.34 -0.62
N VAL A 83 6.96 -4.14 -1.28
CA VAL A 83 6.67 -5.52 -0.84
C VAL A 83 7.82 -6.42 -1.28
N VAL A 84 8.43 -7.08 -0.31
CA VAL A 84 9.57 -7.99 -0.53
C VAL A 84 9.08 -9.38 -0.90
N SER A 85 8.12 -9.90 -0.12
CA SER A 85 7.56 -11.23 -0.34
C SER A 85 6.13 -11.34 0.20
N ILE A 86 5.40 -12.31 -0.31
CA ILE A 86 4.10 -12.75 0.21
C ILE A 86 4.24 -14.23 0.56
N GLY A 87 4.36 -14.52 1.86
CA GLY A 87 4.82 -15.81 2.34
C GLY A 87 6.18 -16.16 1.72
N SER A 88 6.26 -17.30 1.06
CA SER A 88 7.45 -17.77 0.32
C SER A 88 7.54 -17.24 -1.12
N LEU A 89 6.52 -16.51 -1.62
CA LEU A 89 6.47 -16.04 -2.99
C LEU A 89 7.15 -14.67 -3.12
N PRO A 90 7.96 -14.43 -4.19
CA PRO A 90 8.43 -13.09 -4.48
C PRO A 90 7.25 -12.18 -4.86
N ALA A 91 7.27 -10.94 -4.40
CA ALA A 91 6.16 -10.00 -4.63
C ALA A 91 5.93 -9.69 -6.12
N LYS A 92 7.01 -9.66 -6.90
CA LYS A 92 6.97 -9.31 -8.32
C LYS A 92 6.07 -10.27 -9.11
N GLY A 93 5.08 -9.72 -9.80
CA GLY A 93 4.16 -10.47 -10.66
C GLY A 93 3.01 -11.15 -9.92
N VAL A 94 2.90 -11.00 -8.58
CA VAL A 94 1.79 -11.55 -7.81
C VAL A 94 0.96 -10.48 -7.08
N ILE A 95 1.46 -9.24 -7.02
CA ILE A 95 0.79 -8.12 -6.35
C ILE A 95 -0.63 -7.87 -6.88
N ASP A 96 -0.84 -7.97 -8.19
CA ASP A 96 -2.15 -7.73 -8.80
C ASP A 96 -3.16 -8.84 -8.52
N LYS A 97 -2.71 -10.00 -8.07
CA LYS A 97 -3.58 -11.12 -7.69
C LYS A 97 -4.13 -10.99 -6.26
N LEU A 98 -3.56 -10.10 -5.47
CA LEU A 98 -4.09 -9.77 -4.15
C LEU A 98 -5.45 -9.08 -4.28
N ILE A 99 -6.36 -9.41 -3.38
CA ILE A 99 -7.63 -8.69 -3.25
C ILE A 99 -7.38 -7.24 -2.82
N LEU A 100 -8.31 -6.35 -3.16
CA LEU A 100 -8.14 -4.92 -2.87
C LEU A 100 -7.87 -4.64 -1.39
N PRO A 101 -8.60 -5.23 -0.41
CA PRO A 101 -8.30 -5.01 1.00
C PRO A 101 -6.88 -5.41 1.42
N ASP A 102 -6.32 -6.50 0.88
CA ASP A 102 -4.93 -6.89 1.17
C ASP A 102 -3.94 -5.86 0.63
N ARG A 103 -4.22 -5.27 -0.54
CA ARG A 103 -3.39 -4.21 -1.13
C ARG A 103 -3.41 -2.95 -0.27
N ASP A 104 -4.58 -2.59 0.29
CA ASP A 104 -4.72 -1.44 1.19
C ASP A 104 -3.96 -1.66 2.52
N VAL A 105 -4.02 -2.87 3.08
CA VAL A 105 -3.22 -3.26 4.26
C VAL A 105 -1.72 -3.10 3.99
N LEU A 106 -1.24 -3.59 2.85
CA LEU A 106 0.17 -3.47 2.47
C LEU A 106 0.57 -2.02 2.22
N PHE A 107 -0.27 -1.23 1.57
CA PHE A 107 -0.01 0.18 1.35
C PHE A 107 0.13 0.94 2.67
N LEU A 108 -0.78 0.72 3.61
CA LEU A 108 -0.72 1.32 4.94
C LEU A 108 0.57 0.90 5.68
N ALA A 109 0.95 -0.38 5.60
CA ALA A 109 2.18 -0.88 6.19
C ALA A 109 3.43 -0.21 5.59
N ILE A 110 3.47 0.01 4.28
CA ILE A 110 4.56 0.71 3.60
C ILE A 110 4.62 2.18 4.03
N VAL A 111 3.47 2.85 4.15
CA VAL A 111 3.40 4.24 4.63
C VAL A 111 3.96 4.33 6.05
N LYS A 112 3.57 3.42 6.94
CA LYS A 112 4.09 3.34 8.32
C LYS A 112 5.60 3.09 8.35
N ALA A 113 6.09 2.15 7.54
CA ALA A 113 7.51 1.82 7.46
C ALA A 113 8.35 3.00 6.94
N THR A 114 7.82 3.77 5.97
CA THR A 114 8.55 4.84 5.30
C THR A 114 8.51 6.14 6.09
N TYR A 115 7.35 6.48 6.67
CA TYR A 115 7.10 7.81 7.21
C TYR A 115 6.76 7.82 8.70
N GLY A 116 6.64 6.66 9.34
CA GLY A 116 6.26 6.52 10.74
C GLY A 116 4.74 6.46 10.95
N MET A 117 4.34 6.40 12.22
CA MET A 117 2.96 6.15 12.64
C MET A 117 2.06 7.39 12.56
N GLU A 118 2.64 8.57 12.73
CA GLU A 118 1.94 9.85 12.71
C GLU A 118 2.11 10.55 11.37
N ARG A 119 1.04 11.13 10.84
CA ARG A 119 1.05 11.90 9.59
C ARG A 119 0.32 13.23 9.75
N GLU A 120 1.02 14.33 9.56
CA GLU A 120 0.38 15.62 9.42
C GLU A 120 -0.11 15.79 7.98
N VAL A 121 -1.41 15.99 7.81
CA VAL A 121 -2.04 16.25 6.51
C VAL A 121 -2.76 17.59 6.53
N ARG A 122 -2.72 18.30 5.40
CA ARG A 122 -3.48 19.53 5.21
C ARG A 122 -4.75 19.22 4.44
N ALA A 123 -5.88 19.47 5.04
CA ALA A 123 -7.20 19.32 4.44
C ALA A 123 -7.94 20.66 4.39
N ARG A 124 -8.92 20.78 3.51
CA ARG A 124 -9.84 21.91 3.52
C ARG A 124 -11.16 21.47 4.12
N CYS A 125 -11.68 22.26 5.07
CA CYS A 125 -12.99 22.03 5.61
C CYS A 125 -14.04 21.99 4.48
N PRO A 126 -14.90 20.97 4.41
CA PRO A 126 -15.93 20.90 3.37
C PRO A 126 -16.98 22.01 3.50
N GLU A 127 -17.20 22.58 4.67
CA GLU A 127 -18.17 23.64 4.91
C GLU A 127 -17.58 25.03 4.69
N CYS A 128 -16.58 25.45 5.50
CA CYS A 128 -16.03 26.80 5.43
C CYS A 128 -14.88 26.97 4.45
N LYS A 129 -14.35 25.86 3.86
CA LYS A 129 -13.20 25.85 2.94
C LYS A 129 -11.87 26.32 3.55
N GLU A 130 -11.82 26.61 4.83
CA GLU A 130 -10.60 26.98 5.51
C GLU A 130 -9.60 25.80 5.56
N PRO A 131 -8.29 26.07 5.38
CA PRO A 131 -7.27 25.05 5.52
C PRO A 131 -7.12 24.63 6.98
N GLN A 132 -7.02 23.34 7.21
CA GLN A 132 -6.82 22.73 8.51
C GLN A 132 -5.64 21.76 8.46
N SER A 133 -4.83 21.75 9.52
CA SER A 133 -3.82 20.72 9.75
C SER A 133 -4.42 19.64 10.64
N LEU A 134 -4.36 18.40 10.19
CA LEU A 134 -4.82 17.22 10.91
C LEU A 134 -3.62 16.32 11.16
N VAL A 135 -3.48 15.82 12.38
CA VAL A 135 -2.52 14.75 12.68
C VAL A 135 -3.31 13.44 12.63
N LEU A 136 -2.87 12.52 11.79
CA LEU A 136 -3.43 11.19 11.65
C LEU A 136 -2.52 10.20 12.37
N GLU A 137 -3.10 9.43 13.26
CA GLU A 137 -2.52 8.27 13.93
C GLU A 137 -2.88 7.02 13.13
N LEU A 138 -1.93 6.51 12.32
CA LEU A 138 -2.25 5.51 11.30
C LEU A 138 -2.83 4.19 11.85
N ASP A 139 -2.57 3.84 13.11
CA ASP A 139 -3.15 2.65 13.74
C ASP A 139 -4.53 2.89 14.34
N GLU A 140 -4.81 4.13 14.77
CA GLU A 140 -6.07 4.48 15.41
C GLU A 140 -7.12 4.91 14.37
N ASP A 141 -6.69 5.70 13.37
CA ASP A 141 -7.60 6.28 12.37
C ASP A 141 -7.89 5.33 11.21
N PHE A 142 -6.96 4.39 10.91
CA PHE A 142 -7.12 3.41 9.82
C PHE A 142 -7.17 1.98 10.36
N LYS A 143 -8.22 1.67 11.09
CA LYS A 143 -8.45 0.31 11.58
C LYS A 143 -8.84 -0.61 10.43
N VAL A 144 -8.18 -1.76 10.36
CA VAL A 144 -8.53 -2.80 9.38
C VAL A 144 -9.81 -3.48 9.85
N GLU A 145 -10.93 -3.13 9.25
CA GLU A 145 -12.20 -3.78 9.48
C GLU A 145 -12.29 -5.10 8.68
N GLY A 146 -13.09 -6.03 9.19
CA GLY A 146 -13.32 -7.32 8.53
C GLY A 146 -12.33 -8.42 8.91
N MET A 147 -11.44 -8.18 9.90
CA MET A 147 -10.71 -9.27 10.56
C MET A 147 -11.73 -10.23 11.19
N GLY A 148 -11.70 -11.49 10.77
CA GLY A 148 -12.68 -12.51 11.18
C GLY A 148 -13.71 -12.85 10.11
N ARG A 149 -13.81 -12.08 9.00
CA ARG A 149 -14.54 -12.50 7.81
C ARG A 149 -13.74 -13.57 7.07
N ASP A 150 -14.42 -14.59 6.58
CA ASP A 150 -13.79 -15.54 5.67
C ASP A 150 -13.67 -14.94 4.26
N TRP A 151 -12.49 -14.40 3.96
CA TRP A 151 -12.16 -13.82 2.67
C TRP A 151 -11.76 -14.89 1.62
N ARG A 152 -11.56 -16.14 2.04
CA ARG A 152 -11.16 -17.25 1.16
C ARG A 152 -12.35 -17.88 0.48
N THR A 153 -13.50 -17.92 1.14
CA THR A 153 -14.75 -18.42 0.57
C THR A 153 -15.39 -17.39 -0.34
N PRO A 154 -15.75 -17.73 -1.59
CA PRO A 154 -16.52 -16.86 -2.46
C PRO A 154 -17.83 -16.43 -1.81
N ALA A 155 -18.25 -15.21 -2.05
CA ALA A 155 -19.54 -14.72 -1.59
C ALA A 155 -20.66 -15.17 -2.53
N THR A 156 -21.82 -15.51 -1.96
CA THR A 156 -23.00 -15.91 -2.72
C THR A 156 -24.15 -14.93 -2.50
N VAL A 157 -24.90 -14.65 -3.55
CA VAL A 157 -26.10 -13.82 -3.52
C VAL A 157 -27.25 -14.53 -4.20
N GLU A 158 -28.36 -14.66 -3.49
CA GLU A 158 -29.62 -15.18 -4.04
C GLU A 158 -30.31 -14.06 -4.82
N LEU A 159 -30.53 -14.30 -6.09
CA LEU A 159 -31.29 -13.44 -6.99
C LEU A 159 -32.60 -14.09 -7.37
N SER A 160 -33.55 -13.32 -7.91
CA SER A 160 -34.85 -13.84 -8.37
C SER A 160 -34.78 -14.94 -9.44
N LYS A 161 -33.65 -15.05 -10.14
CA LYS A 161 -33.41 -16.02 -11.21
C LYS A 161 -32.38 -17.10 -10.87
N GLY A 162 -31.86 -17.12 -9.61
CA GLY A 162 -30.89 -18.13 -9.15
C GLY A 162 -29.83 -17.54 -8.24
N THR A 163 -28.92 -18.40 -7.81
CA THR A 163 -27.79 -18.03 -6.95
C THR A 163 -26.60 -17.61 -7.80
N VAL A 164 -25.95 -16.50 -7.46
CA VAL A 164 -24.71 -16.04 -8.08
C VAL A 164 -23.59 -16.13 -7.06
N GLU A 165 -22.50 -16.78 -7.44
CA GLU A 165 -21.25 -16.82 -6.68
C GLU A 165 -20.28 -15.80 -7.29
N PHE A 166 -19.60 -15.04 -6.44
CA PHE A 166 -18.61 -14.08 -6.88
C PHE A 166 -17.38 -14.07 -5.95
N ARG A 167 -16.22 -13.88 -6.52
CA ARG A 167 -14.97 -13.67 -5.78
C ARG A 167 -14.75 -12.19 -5.48
N TYR A 168 -13.94 -11.92 -4.47
CA TYR A 168 -13.52 -10.56 -4.18
C TYR A 168 -12.62 -10.01 -5.31
N PRO A 169 -12.79 -8.73 -5.70
CA PRO A 169 -11.99 -8.12 -6.74
C PRO A 169 -10.52 -8.00 -6.33
N ASN A 170 -9.64 -8.18 -7.28
CA ASN A 170 -8.20 -8.04 -7.14
C ASN A 170 -7.66 -6.86 -7.99
N GLY A 171 -6.34 -6.66 -8.01
CA GLY A 171 -5.71 -5.59 -8.79
C GLY A 171 -5.86 -5.77 -10.31
N GLU A 172 -5.96 -7.01 -10.81
CA GLU A 172 -6.19 -7.27 -12.24
C GLU A 172 -7.59 -6.80 -12.67
N ASP A 173 -8.61 -7.06 -11.84
CA ASP A 173 -9.99 -6.64 -12.10
C ASP A 173 -10.12 -5.11 -12.16
N THR A 174 -9.49 -4.41 -11.24
CA THR A 174 -9.51 -2.94 -11.24
C THR A 174 -8.81 -2.35 -12.45
N ARG A 175 -7.71 -2.96 -12.90
CA ARG A 175 -7.01 -2.53 -14.11
C ARG A 175 -7.90 -2.70 -15.35
N TYR A 176 -8.59 -3.81 -15.44
CA TYR A 176 -9.55 -4.07 -16.51
C TYR A 176 -10.72 -3.06 -16.48
N ALA A 177 -11.32 -2.86 -15.31
CA ALA A 177 -12.45 -1.94 -15.14
C ALA A 177 -12.10 -0.48 -15.47
N THR A 178 -10.90 -0.02 -15.16
CA THR A 178 -10.45 1.36 -15.45
C THR A 178 -9.98 1.56 -16.89
N GLY A 179 -9.47 0.49 -17.55
CA GLY A 179 -8.94 0.57 -18.91
C GLY A 179 -10.01 0.60 -20.01
N GLU A 180 -11.10 -0.16 -19.83
CA GLU A 180 -12.15 -0.29 -20.86
C GLU A 180 -13.47 0.40 -20.51
N SER A 181 -13.72 0.75 -19.25
CA SER A 181 -15.04 1.12 -18.80
C SER A 181 -15.38 2.60 -18.90
N ALA A 182 -14.43 3.46 -19.24
CA ALA A 182 -14.79 4.87 -19.52
C ALA A 182 -15.81 4.98 -20.66
N ASP A 183 -15.77 4.05 -21.64
CA ASP A 183 -16.71 4.00 -22.77
C ASP A 183 -17.84 2.97 -22.61
N ASN A 184 -17.78 2.07 -21.61
CA ASN A 184 -18.67 0.91 -21.51
C ASN A 184 -19.62 0.90 -20.30
N VAL A 185 -19.81 2.01 -19.60
CA VAL A 185 -20.86 2.13 -18.56
C VAL A 185 -22.26 1.81 -19.10
N ALA A 186 -22.45 1.87 -20.42
CA ALA A 186 -23.70 1.54 -21.10
C ALA A 186 -24.07 0.03 -21.09
N HIS A 187 -23.14 -0.86 -20.74
CA HIS A 187 -23.37 -2.32 -20.76
C HIS A 187 -23.60 -2.94 -19.38
N LEU A 188 -23.60 -2.14 -18.30
CA LEU A 188 -23.85 -2.60 -16.92
C LEU A 188 -25.27 -2.28 -16.41
N ASN A 189 -26.19 -1.87 -17.30
CA ASN A 189 -27.62 -1.68 -16.99
C ASN A 189 -28.47 -2.85 -17.53
#